data_a389d3fd48d8b80a8dc694eab4dd54c5
#
_entry.id   a389d3fd48d8b80a8dc694eab4dd54c5
#
_cell.length_a   1.000
_cell.length_b   1.000
_cell.length_c   1.000
_cell.angle_alpha   90.00
_cell.angle_beta   90.00
_cell.angle_gamma   90.00
#
_symmetry.space_group_name_H-M   'P 1'
#
loop_
_entity.id
_entity.type
_entity.pdbx_description
1 polymer ?
#
loop_
_entity_poly.entity_id
_entity_poly.type
_entity_poly.pdbx_seq_one_letter_code
_entity_poly.pdbx_strand_id
1 'polypeptide(L)'
;MFVDEAPRSEVGRATLVTLGFGCFFFDYDNDGWPDIFVADGHIEDAIERVQKRVTYAEPPHVFRNLGGGKFQEVTTSLGPGFAAPKVARGAAYADIDNDGALDVLMTTNGGRAFLYHNEGGSNHSLRVKLSGTKSNRDGIGAVVRVTSGKDQQWQMVHSGSSYLSQSELVLTFGLGSAGKADSVEVQWPSGQVDKLANVAAGQTVTVQEGKGMVATNPYKSSPVSKTR
;
A
#
# COMPACT_ATOMS: atom_id res chain seq x y z
N MET A 1 22.89 -12.12 10.79
CA MET A 1 22.77 -11.30 12.03
C MET A 1 21.84 -10.14 11.71
N PHE A 2 20.81 -9.88 12.53
CA PHE A 2 19.96 -8.71 12.40
C PHE A 2 20.58 -7.54 13.18
N VAL A 3 20.51 -6.35 12.61
CA VAL A 3 20.97 -5.10 13.25
C VAL A 3 19.77 -4.19 13.37
N ASP A 4 19.56 -3.57 14.52
CA ASP A 4 18.53 -2.56 14.71
C ASP A 4 18.98 -1.24 14.10
N GLU A 5 18.33 -0.87 12.99
CA GLU A 5 18.58 0.39 12.26
C GLU A 5 17.60 1.50 12.67
N ALA A 6 16.58 1.21 13.51
CA ALA A 6 15.59 2.20 13.95
C ALA A 6 16.22 3.46 14.53
N PRO A 7 17.23 3.40 15.43
CA PRO A 7 17.83 4.60 16.01
C PRO A 7 18.51 5.53 14.99
N ARG A 8 18.90 5.00 13.82
CA ARG A 8 19.58 5.74 12.75
C ARG A 8 18.63 6.19 11.64
N SER A 9 17.44 5.58 11.58
CA SER A 9 16.44 5.86 10.55
C SER A 9 15.53 7.02 10.96
N GLU A 10 14.92 7.67 9.97
CA GLU A 10 13.85 8.64 10.21
C GLU A 10 12.60 7.98 10.76
N VAL A 11 12.30 6.76 10.31
CA VAL A 11 11.19 5.94 10.81
C VAL A 11 11.29 5.78 12.33
N GLY A 12 12.41 5.28 12.84
CA GLY A 12 12.57 5.07 14.27
C GLY A 12 12.57 6.36 15.09
N ARG A 13 13.07 7.47 14.53
CA ARG A 13 13.04 8.76 15.24
C ARG A 13 11.64 9.36 15.32
N ALA A 14 10.87 9.31 14.24
CA ALA A 14 9.52 9.85 14.20
C ALA A 14 8.55 9.05 15.08
N THR A 15 8.69 7.71 15.11
CA THR A 15 7.80 6.81 15.86
C THR A 15 8.22 6.57 17.31
N LEU A 16 9.28 7.23 17.81
CA LEU A 16 9.87 6.94 19.13
C LEU A 16 8.89 7.09 20.31
N VAL A 17 7.91 7.97 20.17
CA VAL A 17 6.94 8.31 21.22
C VAL A 17 5.50 8.00 20.83
N THR A 18 5.27 7.31 19.72
CA THR A 18 3.96 6.86 19.26
C THR A 18 3.81 5.35 19.38
N LEU A 19 2.57 4.87 19.44
CA LEU A 19 2.23 3.47 19.58
C LEU A 19 1.48 2.99 18.34
N GLY A 20 2.20 2.33 17.41
CA GLY A 20 1.68 1.84 16.16
C GLY A 20 0.89 0.54 16.30
N PHE A 21 -0.20 0.42 15.55
CA PHE A 21 -1.02 -0.78 15.39
C PHE A 21 -1.09 -1.23 13.94
N GLY A 22 -1.95 -0.61 13.14
CA GLY A 22 -2.03 -0.89 11.70
C GLY A 22 -0.75 -0.41 11.02
N CYS A 23 -0.04 -1.32 10.34
CA CYS A 23 1.19 -0.98 9.62
C CYS A 23 1.28 -1.84 8.36
N PHE A 24 1.58 -1.20 7.23
CA PHE A 24 1.76 -1.90 5.97
C PHE A 24 2.70 -1.15 5.02
N PHE A 25 3.23 -1.88 4.05
CA PHE A 25 3.89 -1.32 2.89
C PHE A 25 2.90 -1.13 1.75
N PHE A 26 2.95 0.00 1.08
CA PHE A 26 2.15 0.32 -0.11
C PHE A 26 2.86 1.40 -0.93
N ASP A 27 2.61 1.48 -2.20
CA ASP A 27 3.20 2.50 -3.08
C ASP A 27 2.12 3.56 -3.34
N TYR A 28 2.09 4.62 -2.49
CA TYR A 28 1.00 5.60 -2.53
C TYR A 28 1.14 6.59 -3.70
N ASP A 29 2.35 6.82 -4.19
CA ASP A 29 2.60 7.75 -5.29
C ASP A 29 2.97 7.05 -6.61
N ASN A 30 2.86 5.71 -6.66
CA ASN A 30 3.11 4.87 -7.82
C ASN A 30 4.51 5.05 -8.43
N ASP A 31 5.52 5.38 -7.62
CA ASP A 31 6.91 5.54 -8.08
C ASP A 31 7.69 4.22 -8.17
N GLY A 32 7.08 3.12 -7.72
CA GLY A 32 7.64 1.77 -7.74
C GLY A 32 8.41 1.40 -6.46
N TRP A 33 8.48 2.28 -5.47
CA TRP A 33 9.11 2.04 -4.18
C TRP A 33 8.05 1.92 -3.08
N PRO A 34 7.95 0.79 -2.38
CA PRO A 34 6.96 0.65 -1.30
C PRO A 34 7.23 1.63 -0.16
N ASP A 35 6.23 2.43 0.17
CA ASP A 35 6.18 3.36 1.29
C ASP A 35 5.66 2.68 2.55
N ILE A 36 5.75 3.33 3.70
CA ILE A 36 5.24 2.80 4.96
C ILE A 36 4.09 3.67 5.46
N PHE A 37 2.97 3.04 5.82
CA PHE A 37 1.90 3.63 6.61
C PHE A 37 1.90 3.02 8.01
N VAL A 38 1.69 3.86 9.04
CA VAL A 38 1.49 3.43 10.43
C VAL A 38 0.28 4.14 11.01
N ALA A 39 -0.66 3.36 11.56
CA ALA A 39 -1.82 3.88 12.29
C ALA A 39 -1.51 3.88 13.78
N ASP A 40 -1.41 5.06 14.39
CA ASP A 40 -0.96 5.24 15.76
C ASP A 40 -2.09 5.64 16.70
N GLY A 41 -1.94 5.29 17.98
CA GLY A 41 -2.88 5.63 19.03
C GLY A 41 -2.62 4.83 20.30
N HIS A 42 -2.41 5.51 21.42
CA HIS A 42 -2.03 4.86 22.67
C HIS A 42 -3.14 3.96 23.25
N ILE A 43 -2.77 3.00 24.10
CA ILE A 43 -3.70 2.08 24.79
C ILE A 43 -4.24 2.64 26.10
N GLU A 44 -3.48 3.52 26.74
CA GLU A 44 -3.81 4.11 28.04
C GLU A 44 -4.30 5.55 27.83
N ASP A 45 -5.55 5.83 28.16
CA ASP A 45 -6.18 7.15 27.97
C ASP A 45 -5.61 8.25 28.89
N ALA A 46 -5.03 7.84 30.01
CA ALA A 46 -4.41 8.73 30.97
C ALA A 46 -2.88 8.83 30.86
N ILE A 47 -2.29 8.33 29.75
CA ILE A 47 -0.83 8.23 29.58
C ILE A 47 -0.09 9.56 29.83
N GLU A 48 -0.67 10.68 29.46
CA GLU A 48 -0.10 12.02 29.65
C GLU A 48 0.18 12.36 31.12
N ARG A 49 -0.51 11.70 32.05
CA ARG A 49 -0.27 11.86 33.50
C ARG A 49 1.07 11.25 33.93
N VAL A 50 1.49 10.20 33.24
CA VAL A 50 2.70 9.42 33.51
C VAL A 50 3.86 9.86 32.62
N GLN A 51 3.59 10.03 31.32
CA GLN A 51 4.56 10.42 30.31
C GLN A 51 4.08 11.67 29.56
N LYS A 52 4.61 12.82 29.92
CA LYS A 52 4.21 14.14 29.39
C LYS A 52 4.40 14.31 27.87
N ARG A 53 5.21 13.47 27.24
CA ARG A 53 5.52 13.54 25.79
C ARG A 53 4.69 12.58 24.96
N VAL A 54 3.87 11.75 25.56
CA VAL A 54 3.04 10.75 24.92
C VAL A 54 1.59 11.15 25.09
N THR A 55 0.81 11.07 24.04
CA THR A 55 -0.62 11.41 24.05
C THR A 55 -1.48 10.18 23.76
N TYR A 56 -2.73 10.18 24.19
CA TYR A 56 -3.66 9.08 23.89
C TYR A 56 -4.04 9.03 22.40
N ALA A 57 -4.39 10.19 21.84
CA ALA A 57 -4.60 10.35 20.41
C ALA A 57 -3.27 10.76 19.74
N GLU A 58 -2.87 10.02 18.73
CA GLU A 58 -1.59 10.20 18.03
C GLU A 58 -1.84 10.39 16.53
N PRO A 59 -1.02 11.19 15.82
CA PRO A 59 -1.10 11.28 14.37
C PRO A 59 -0.63 9.96 13.75
N PRO A 60 -1.19 9.52 12.62
CA PRO A 60 -0.59 8.44 11.85
C PRO A 60 0.73 8.89 11.24
N HIS A 61 1.56 7.94 10.80
CA HIS A 61 2.76 8.24 10.04
C HIS A 61 2.69 7.70 8.62
N VAL A 62 3.18 8.48 7.67
CA VAL A 62 3.51 8.03 6.32
C VAL A 62 4.95 8.35 6.03
N PHE A 63 5.69 7.32 5.62
CA PHE A 63 7.09 7.45 5.24
C PHE A 63 7.25 7.12 3.77
N ARG A 64 7.60 8.12 2.99
CA ARG A 64 7.96 7.95 1.59
C ARG A 64 9.31 7.25 1.47
N ASN A 65 9.38 6.23 0.62
CA ASN A 65 10.60 5.51 0.31
C ASN A 65 11.42 6.27 -0.76
N LEU A 66 12.62 6.67 -0.42
CA LEU A 66 13.55 7.36 -1.32
C LEU A 66 14.53 6.40 -1.99
N GLY A 67 14.35 5.10 -1.83
CA GLY A 67 15.30 4.09 -2.26
C GLY A 67 16.53 3.99 -1.35
N GLY A 68 17.30 2.91 -1.54
CA GLY A 68 18.53 2.69 -0.76
C GLY A 68 18.32 2.56 0.76
N GLY A 69 17.14 2.14 1.20
CA GLY A 69 16.77 2.01 2.62
C GLY A 69 16.51 3.34 3.34
N LYS A 70 16.31 4.42 2.58
CA LYS A 70 16.02 5.75 3.13
C LYS A 70 14.53 6.05 3.03
N PHE A 71 13.97 6.57 4.11
CA PHE A 71 12.59 7.01 4.20
C PHE A 71 12.51 8.46 4.64
N GLN A 72 11.49 9.16 4.21
CA GLN A 72 11.17 10.52 4.61
C GLN A 72 9.74 10.57 5.15
N GLU A 73 9.55 11.14 6.34
CA GLU A 73 8.21 11.37 6.85
C GLU A 73 7.50 12.46 6.05
N VAL A 74 6.31 12.15 5.54
CA VAL A 74 5.52 13.05 4.67
C VAL A 74 4.10 13.31 5.20
N THR A 75 3.74 12.82 6.38
CA THR A 75 2.40 12.88 6.96
C THR A 75 1.77 14.27 6.90
N THR A 76 2.52 15.31 7.26
CA THR A 76 2.00 16.68 7.29
C THR A 76 1.76 17.26 5.89
N SER A 77 2.44 16.77 4.87
CA SER A 77 2.28 17.20 3.48
C SER A 77 1.06 16.57 2.80
N LEU A 78 0.51 15.48 3.37
CA LEU A 78 -0.68 14.78 2.85
C LEU A 78 -2.01 15.42 3.29
N GLY A 79 -1.95 16.53 3.97
CA GLY A 79 -3.11 17.34 4.33
C GLY A 79 -3.49 17.26 5.82
N PRO A 80 -4.24 18.27 6.30
CA PRO A 80 -4.54 18.43 7.73
C PRO A 80 -5.44 17.32 8.28
N GLY A 81 -6.34 16.77 7.48
CA GLY A 81 -7.20 15.66 7.88
C GLY A 81 -6.41 14.39 8.18
N PHE A 82 -5.31 14.17 7.46
CA PHE A 82 -4.41 13.05 7.65
C PHE A 82 -3.57 13.24 8.92
N ALA A 83 -2.96 14.40 9.10
CA ALA A 83 -2.08 14.70 10.21
C ALA A 83 -2.80 14.86 11.58
N ALA A 84 -4.12 14.95 11.62
CA ALA A 84 -4.87 15.13 12.87
C ALA A 84 -4.73 13.88 13.77
N PRO A 85 -4.44 14.04 15.09
CA PRO A 85 -4.30 12.93 16.02
C PRO A 85 -5.59 12.11 16.17
N LYS A 86 -5.45 10.79 16.28
CA LYS A 86 -6.55 9.83 16.44
C LYS A 86 -6.10 8.68 17.35
N VAL A 87 -7.05 7.92 17.88
CA VAL A 87 -6.73 6.68 18.59
C VAL A 87 -6.88 5.54 17.60
N ALA A 88 -5.96 5.44 16.66
CA ALA A 88 -6.08 4.49 15.58
C ALA A 88 -5.77 3.05 16.02
N ARG A 89 -6.30 2.08 15.25
CA ARG A 89 -6.08 0.64 15.47
C ARG A 89 -5.85 -0.07 14.14
N GLY A 90 -6.90 -0.54 13.47
CA GLY A 90 -6.77 -1.22 12.20
C GLY A 90 -6.57 -0.25 11.05
N ALA A 91 -5.84 -0.70 10.03
CA ALA A 91 -5.70 0.02 8.78
C ALA A 91 -5.54 -0.95 7.60
N ALA A 92 -6.13 -0.59 6.48
CA ALA A 92 -6.07 -1.34 5.24
C ALA A 92 -6.00 -0.38 4.04
N TYR A 93 -5.51 -0.86 2.92
CA TYR A 93 -5.51 -0.12 1.66
C TYR A 93 -6.29 -0.86 0.57
N ALA A 94 -6.87 -0.09 -0.33
CA ALA A 94 -7.50 -0.55 -1.56
C ALA A 94 -7.64 0.63 -2.53
N ASP A 95 -7.67 0.35 -3.82
CA ASP A 95 -8.12 1.32 -4.82
C ASP A 95 -9.66 1.22 -4.93
N ILE A 96 -10.37 2.11 -4.25
CA ILE A 96 -11.82 2.01 -4.02
C ILE A 96 -12.63 2.46 -5.24
N ASP A 97 -12.13 3.46 -5.96
CA ASP A 97 -12.82 4.04 -7.11
C ASP A 97 -12.27 3.58 -8.46
N ASN A 98 -11.23 2.74 -8.44
CA ASN A 98 -10.56 2.18 -9.62
C ASN A 98 -9.91 3.27 -10.50
N ASP A 99 -9.17 4.17 -9.88
CA ASP A 99 -8.36 5.18 -10.56
C ASP A 99 -6.86 4.83 -10.62
N GLY A 100 -6.46 3.72 -9.96
CA GLY A 100 -5.09 3.20 -9.95
C GLY A 100 -4.22 3.76 -8.83
N ALA A 101 -4.76 4.58 -7.93
CA ALA A 101 -4.12 5.03 -6.71
C ALA A 101 -4.68 4.25 -5.50
N LEU A 102 -3.84 4.01 -4.50
CA LEU A 102 -4.25 3.27 -3.30
C LEU A 102 -4.78 4.23 -2.24
N ASP A 103 -6.04 4.03 -1.85
CA ASP A 103 -6.70 4.70 -0.73
C ASP A 103 -6.41 4.00 0.59
N VAL A 104 -6.55 4.70 1.71
CA VAL A 104 -6.33 4.16 3.05
C VAL A 104 -7.59 4.25 3.89
N LEU A 105 -8.05 3.12 4.41
CA LEU A 105 -9.08 3.03 5.45
C LEU A 105 -8.40 2.80 6.80
N MET A 106 -8.75 3.62 7.79
CA MET A 106 -8.24 3.53 9.16
C MET A 106 -9.40 3.51 10.16
N THR A 107 -9.35 2.59 11.12
CA THR A 107 -10.34 2.50 12.21
C THR A 107 -9.77 3.07 13.50
N THR A 108 -10.66 3.52 14.40
CA THR A 108 -10.26 4.11 15.68
C THR A 108 -10.97 3.43 16.84
N ASN A 109 -10.34 3.46 18.01
CA ASN A 109 -10.93 2.94 19.24
C ASN A 109 -12.01 3.89 19.76
N GLY A 110 -13.27 3.40 19.80
CA GLY A 110 -14.40 4.18 20.27
C GLY A 110 -14.82 5.35 19.37
N GLY A 111 -14.27 5.44 18.16
CA GLY A 111 -14.52 6.53 17.22
C GLY A 111 -14.99 6.04 15.83
N ARG A 112 -15.10 6.98 14.90
CA ARG A 112 -15.47 6.70 13.51
C ARG A 112 -14.28 6.13 12.73
N ALA A 113 -14.57 5.39 11.65
CA ALA A 113 -13.57 5.08 10.63
C ALA A 113 -13.25 6.32 9.77
N PHE A 114 -12.03 6.36 9.24
CA PHE A 114 -11.55 7.40 8.33
C PHE A 114 -11.16 6.74 7.02
N LEU A 115 -11.71 7.26 5.94
CA LEU A 115 -11.33 6.92 4.59
C LEU A 115 -10.52 8.09 4.02
N TYR A 116 -9.29 7.84 3.65
CA TYR A 116 -8.40 8.80 2.99
C TYR A 116 -8.33 8.42 1.52
N HIS A 117 -8.95 9.25 0.71
CA HIS A 117 -8.90 9.10 -0.74
C HIS A 117 -7.60 9.70 -1.26
N ASN A 118 -6.90 8.92 -2.09
CA ASN A 118 -5.69 9.32 -2.77
C ASN A 118 -6.06 9.80 -4.19
N GLU A 119 -5.94 11.09 -4.44
CA GLU A 119 -6.27 11.67 -5.75
C GLU A 119 -5.27 11.27 -6.86
N GLY A 120 -4.28 10.40 -6.53
CA GLY A 120 -3.26 9.97 -7.46
C GLY A 120 -2.24 11.06 -7.79
N GLY A 121 -1.45 10.81 -8.82
CA GLY A 121 -0.38 11.70 -9.29
C GLY A 121 -0.15 11.54 -10.79
N SER A 122 1.04 11.92 -11.25
CA SER A 122 1.45 11.79 -12.65
C SER A 122 2.06 10.42 -12.98
N ASN A 123 2.36 9.61 -11.98
CA ASN A 123 2.93 8.29 -12.16
C ASN A 123 1.88 7.27 -12.61
N HIS A 124 2.33 6.30 -13.38
CA HIS A 124 1.49 5.20 -13.84
C HIS A 124 1.55 4.01 -12.90
N SER A 125 0.50 3.19 -12.92
CA SER A 125 0.47 1.91 -12.24
C SER A 125 -0.14 0.81 -13.11
N LEU A 126 0.09 -0.45 -12.70
CA LEU A 126 -0.54 -1.64 -13.25
C LEU A 126 -1.10 -2.44 -12.08
N ARG A 127 -2.38 -2.79 -12.14
CA ARG A 127 -3.01 -3.66 -11.13
C ARG A 127 -3.20 -5.06 -11.67
N VAL A 128 -2.87 -6.06 -10.84
CA VAL A 128 -2.94 -7.48 -11.22
C VAL A 128 -3.88 -8.21 -10.27
N LYS A 129 -5.03 -8.65 -10.81
CA LYS A 129 -6.00 -9.50 -10.15
C LYS A 129 -5.76 -10.94 -10.53
N LEU A 130 -5.69 -11.85 -9.57
CA LEU A 130 -5.47 -13.26 -9.84
C LEU A 130 -6.76 -14.08 -9.72
N SER A 131 -6.85 -15.15 -10.51
CA SER A 131 -7.95 -16.11 -10.49
C SER A 131 -7.37 -17.53 -10.62
N GLY A 132 -7.23 -18.23 -9.49
CA GLY A 132 -6.73 -19.60 -9.45
C GLY A 132 -7.71 -20.63 -10.02
N THR A 133 -7.19 -21.69 -10.61
CA THR A 133 -7.98 -22.83 -11.13
C THR A 133 -7.55 -24.14 -10.47
N LYS A 134 -6.24 -24.37 -10.31
CA LYS A 134 -5.64 -25.45 -9.53
C LYS A 134 -5.23 -24.96 -8.14
N SER A 135 -4.78 -23.72 -8.07
CA SER A 135 -4.55 -22.99 -6.82
C SER A 135 -5.90 -22.50 -6.24
N ASN A 136 -5.87 -21.91 -5.03
CA ASN A 136 -7.07 -21.30 -4.47
C ASN A 136 -7.58 -20.17 -5.40
N ARG A 137 -8.90 -19.95 -5.39
CA ARG A 137 -9.59 -19.04 -6.30
C ARG A 137 -9.00 -17.63 -6.32
N ASP A 138 -8.62 -17.11 -5.18
CA ASP A 138 -8.18 -15.72 -5.02
C ASP A 138 -6.65 -15.57 -5.22
N GLY A 139 -5.95 -16.66 -5.56
CA GLY A 139 -4.51 -16.66 -5.81
C GLY A 139 -3.63 -16.42 -4.58
N ILE A 140 -4.17 -16.59 -3.37
CA ILE A 140 -3.39 -16.40 -2.13
C ILE A 140 -2.17 -17.32 -2.14
N GLY A 141 -0.98 -16.75 -1.90
CA GLY A 141 0.32 -17.42 -1.98
C GLY A 141 0.99 -17.35 -3.36
N ALA A 142 0.29 -16.84 -4.39
CA ALA A 142 0.94 -16.60 -5.68
C ALA A 142 1.86 -15.37 -5.59
N VAL A 143 3.00 -15.47 -6.27
CA VAL A 143 3.99 -14.38 -6.39
C VAL A 143 3.91 -13.79 -7.78
N VAL A 144 3.73 -12.48 -7.86
CA VAL A 144 3.74 -11.73 -9.12
C VAL A 144 5.01 -10.91 -9.20
N ARG A 145 5.72 -11.03 -10.34
CA ARG A 145 6.90 -10.20 -10.66
C ARG A 145 6.57 -9.33 -11.86
N VAL A 146 6.88 -8.05 -11.75
CA VAL A 146 6.67 -7.06 -12.82
C VAL A 146 8.01 -6.45 -13.14
N THR A 147 8.35 -6.41 -14.45
CA THR A 147 9.57 -5.76 -14.95
C THR A 147 9.19 -4.61 -15.87
N SER A 148 9.77 -3.44 -15.66
CA SER A 148 9.61 -2.26 -16.51
C SER A 148 10.99 -1.60 -16.70
N GLY A 149 11.52 -1.65 -17.93
CA GLY A 149 12.89 -1.23 -18.20
C GLY A 149 13.91 -2.04 -17.40
N LYS A 150 14.67 -1.38 -16.54
CA LYS A 150 15.65 -2.00 -15.64
C LYS A 150 15.07 -2.36 -14.25
N ASP A 151 13.90 -1.86 -13.94
CA ASP A 151 13.31 -2.00 -12.61
C ASP A 151 12.47 -3.29 -12.55
N GLN A 152 12.63 -4.02 -11.46
CA GLN A 152 11.88 -5.23 -11.18
C GLN A 152 11.29 -5.17 -9.79
N GLN A 153 9.99 -5.42 -9.71
CA GLN A 153 9.23 -5.49 -8.48
C GLN A 153 8.62 -6.87 -8.30
N TRP A 154 8.32 -7.24 -7.07
CA TRP A 154 7.54 -8.45 -6.81
C TRP A 154 6.63 -8.24 -5.60
N GLN A 155 5.47 -8.87 -5.64
CA GLN A 155 4.52 -8.92 -4.54
C GLN A 155 3.90 -10.31 -4.44
N MET A 156 3.43 -10.68 -3.27
CA MET A 156 2.72 -11.92 -3.03
C MET A 156 1.29 -11.62 -2.60
N VAL A 157 0.33 -12.31 -3.18
CA VAL A 157 -1.07 -12.24 -2.70
C VAL A 157 -1.14 -12.93 -1.34
N HIS A 158 -1.55 -12.19 -0.32
CA HIS A 158 -1.67 -12.71 1.05
C HIS A 158 -2.93 -12.19 1.72
N SER A 159 -3.44 -12.95 2.67
CA SER A 159 -4.53 -12.55 3.57
C SER A 159 -3.96 -12.16 4.93
N GLY A 160 -4.62 -11.23 5.63
CA GLY A 160 -4.16 -10.72 6.92
C GLY A 160 -2.93 -9.84 6.76
N SER A 161 -3.13 -8.58 6.38
CA SER A 161 -2.04 -7.68 6.00
C SER A 161 -1.60 -6.72 7.08
N SER A 162 -2.34 -6.61 8.20
CA SER A 162 -2.06 -5.65 9.26
C SER A 162 -2.84 -5.99 10.53
N TYR A 163 -2.75 -5.15 11.59
CA TYR A 163 -3.45 -5.37 12.85
C TYR A 163 -4.98 -5.42 12.64
N LEU A 164 -5.57 -6.60 12.87
CA LEU A 164 -7.02 -6.88 12.70
C LEU A 164 -7.59 -6.37 11.38
N SER A 165 -6.81 -6.42 10.31
CA SER A 165 -7.14 -5.80 9.02
C SER A 165 -6.76 -6.68 7.85
N GLN A 166 -7.44 -6.44 6.74
CA GLN A 166 -7.19 -7.07 5.45
C GLN A 166 -7.25 -6.01 4.35
N SER A 167 -6.14 -5.79 3.67
CA SER A 167 -6.08 -4.98 2.44
C SER A 167 -6.60 -5.76 1.24
N GLU A 168 -6.82 -5.10 0.12
CA GLU A 168 -7.28 -5.78 -1.10
C GLU A 168 -6.29 -6.86 -1.57
N LEU A 169 -6.81 -7.88 -2.26
CA LEU A 169 -5.99 -8.96 -2.83
C LEU A 169 -5.44 -8.64 -4.23
N VAL A 170 -5.91 -7.55 -4.84
CA VAL A 170 -5.37 -7.04 -6.10
C VAL A 170 -4.02 -6.40 -5.81
N LEU A 171 -3.00 -6.80 -6.58
CA LEU A 171 -1.65 -6.26 -6.41
C LEU A 171 -1.48 -5.03 -7.30
N THR A 172 -1.04 -3.92 -6.71
CA THR A 172 -0.75 -2.68 -7.43
C THR A 172 0.76 -2.48 -7.55
N PHE A 173 1.24 -2.25 -8.76
CA PHE A 173 2.63 -2.01 -9.10
C PHE A 173 2.77 -0.61 -9.68
N GLY A 174 3.43 0.29 -8.97
CA GLY A 174 3.82 1.60 -9.49
C GLY A 174 4.86 1.44 -10.60
N LEU A 175 4.68 2.15 -11.70
CA LEU A 175 5.56 2.09 -12.86
C LEU A 175 6.26 3.43 -13.12
N GLY A 176 6.07 4.42 -12.24
CA GLY A 176 6.59 5.77 -12.44
C GLY A 176 6.10 6.36 -13.77
N SER A 177 7.02 6.82 -14.59
CA SER A 177 6.70 7.39 -15.91
C SER A 177 6.49 6.35 -17.02
N ALA A 178 6.67 5.06 -16.75
CA ALA A 178 6.58 4.02 -17.78
C ALA A 178 5.11 3.71 -18.13
N GLY A 179 4.78 3.79 -19.43
CA GLY A 179 3.43 3.51 -19.92
C GLY A 179 3.08 2.02 -20.01
N LYS A 180 3.99 1.12 -19.65
CA LYS A 180 3.77 -0.34 -19.67
C LYS A 180 4.76 -1.09 -18.79
N ALA A 181 4.37 -2.31 -18.41
CA ALA A 181 5.29 -3.35 -17.95
C ALA A 181 5.78 -4.17 -19.13
N ASP A 182 7.08 -4.41 -19.24
CA ASP A 182 7.68 -5.26 -20.27
C ASP A 182 7.32 -6.72 -20.06
N SER A 183 7.27 -7.17 -18.81
CA SER A 183 6.81 -8.50 -18.44
C SER A 183 6.06 -8.53 -17.10
N VAL A 184 5.08 -9.41 -17.02
CA VAL A 184 4.40 -9.81 -15.78
C VAL A 184 4.49 -11.33 -15.68
N GLU A 185 5.11 -11.83 -14.63
CA GLU A 185 5.23 -13.27 -14.35
C GLU A 185 4.45 -13.60 -13.08
N VAL A 186 3.57 -14.58 -13.16
CA VAL A 186 2.79 -15.08 -12.03
C VAL A 186 3.23 -16.50 -11.72
N GLN A 187 3.81 -16.68 -10.53
CA GLN A 187 4.15 -18.00 -10.00
C GLN A 187 3.06 -18.44 -9.02
N TRP A 188 2.29 -19.44 -9.40
CA TRP A 188 1.18 -19.96 -8.63
C TRP A 188 1.60 -20.98 -7.57
N PRO A 189 0.83 -21.12 -6.47
CA PRO A 189 1.07 -22.16 -5.47
C PRO A 189 1.06 -23.60 -6.01
N SER A 190 0.33 -23.83 -7.10
CA SER A 190 0.32 -25.14 -7.80
C SER A 190 1.63 -25.48 -8.52
N GLY A 191 2.58 -24.53 -8.61
CA GLY A 191 3.79 -24.64 -9.42
C GLY A 191 3.63 -24.19 -10.86
N GLN A 192 2.41 -23.86 -11.31
CA GLN A 192 2.17 -23.24 -12.62
C GLN A 192 2.84 -21.87 -12.70
N VAL A 193 3.32 -21.48 -13.89
CA VAL A 193 3.86 -20.14 -14.15
C VAL A 193 3.16 -19.59 -15.40
N ASP A 194 2.55 -18.41 -15.26
CA ASP A 194 1.99 -17.66 -16.40
C ASP A 194 2.86 -16.42 -16.65
N LYS A 195 3.10 -16.11 -17.93
CA LYS A 195 3.91 -14.96 -18.36
C LYS A 195 3.15 -14.11 -19.34
N LEU A 196 3.14 -12.81 -19.12
CA LEU A 196 2.59 -11.82 -20.02
C LEU A 196 3.70 -10.87 -20.46
N ALA A 197 3.62 -10.37 -21.67
CA ALA A 197 4.59 -9.42 -22.21
C ALA A 197 3.88 -8.14 -22.67
N ASN A 198 4.56 -7.00 -22.51
CA ASN A 198 4.09 -5.69 -22.97
C ASN A 198 2.69 -5.33 -22.45
N VAL A 199 2.48 -5.42 -21.13
CA VAL A 199 1.21 -5.10 -20.50
C VAL A 199 1.11 -3.60 -20.26
N ALA A 200 0.11 -2.94 -20.88
CA ALA A 200 -0.08 -1.50 -20.73
C ALA A 200 -0.39 -1.12 -19.26
N ALA A 201 0.11 0.05 -18.83
CA ALA A 201 -0.28 0.68 -17.59
C ALA A 201 -1.71 1.24 -17.65
N GLY A 202 -2.20 1.77 -16.54
CA GLY A 202 -3.50 2.44 -16.47
C GLY A 202 -4.69 1.49 -16.47
N GLN A 203 -4.50 0.25 -16.01
CA GLN A 203 -5.55 -0.76 -15.99
C GLN A 203 -5.35 -1.84 -14.94
N THR A 204 -6.44 -2.52 -14.59
CA THR A 204 -6.42 -3.78 -13.86
C THR A 204 -6.48 -4.94 -14.84
N VAL A 205 -5.47 -5.81 -14.85
CA VAL A 205 -5.48 -7.06 -15.62
C VAL A 205 -5.91 -8.23 -14.74
N THR A 206 -6.76 -9.11 -15.26
CA THR A 206 -7.09 -10.37 -14.59
C THR A 206 -6.29 -11.50 -15.24
N VAL A 207 -5.46 -12.16 -14.43
CA VAL A 207 -4.69 -13.33 -14.87
C VAL A 207 -5.32 -14.58 -14.28
N GLN A 208 -5.73 -15.50 -15.14
CA GLN A 208 -6.26 -16.81 -14.74
C GLN A 208 -5.17 -17.87 -14.87
N GLU A 209 -5.02 -18.67 -13.82
CA GLU A 209 -4.02 -19.74 -13.75
C GLU A 209 -4.10 -20.68 -14.96
N GLY A 210 -2.98 -20.82 -15.68
CA GLY A 210 -2.82 -21.66 -16.86
C GLY A 210 -3.47 -21.12 -18.14
N LYS A 211 -4.08 -19.91 -18.10
CA LYS A 211 -4.66 -19.26 -19.27
C LYS A 211 -4.04 -17.90 -19.59
N GLY A 212 -3.27 -17.34 -18.64
CA GLY A 212 -2.72 -15.99 -18.77
C GLY A 212 -3.79 -14.90 -18.61
N MET A 213 -3.64 -13.79 -19.31
CA MET A 213 -4.55 -12.64 -19.20
C MET A 213 -5.90 -12.95 -19.83
N VAL A 214 -6.98 -12.87 -19.05
CA VAL A 214 -8.35 -13.18 -19.49
C VAL A 214 -9.27 -11.95 -19.52
N ALA A 215 -8.91 -10.88 -18.84
CA ALA A 215 -9.67 -9.63 -18.86
C ALA A 215 -8.76 -8.43 -18.56
N THR A 216 -9.19 -7.26 -19.03
CA THR A 216 -8.60 -5.95 -18.73
C THR A 216 -9.71 -4.98 -18.35
N ASN A 217 -9.46 -4.14 -17.38
CA ASN A 217 -10.38 -3.10 -16.92
C ASN A 217 -9.59 -1.80 -16.79
N PRO A 218 -9.71 -0.86 -17.75
CA PRO A 218 -9.04 0.43 -17.67
C PRO A 218 -9.45 1.19 -16.41
N TYR A 219 -8.53 1.99 -15.87
CA TYR A 219 -8.86 2.88 -14.76
C TYR A 219 -9.92 3.89 -15.18
N LYS A 220 -10.72 4.30 -14.22
CA LYS A 220 -11.58 5.46 -14.40
C LYS A 220 -10.69 6.70 -14.48
N SER A 221 -11.01 7.60 -15.40
CA SER A 221 -10.40 8.93 -15.36
C SER A 221 -10.83 9.59 -14.05
N SER A 222 -9.87 9.95 -13.19
CA SER A 222 -10.17 10.78 -12.02
C SER A 222 -10.94 12.01 -12.49
N PRO A 223 -12.05 12.37 -11.85
CA PRO A 223 -12.70 13.64 -12.18
C PRO A 223 -11.68 14.72 -11.90
N VAL A 224 -11.27 15.43 -12.96
CA VAL A 224 -10.37 16.59 -12.86
C VAL A 224 -10.86 17.45 -11.70
N SER A 225 -10.07 17.56 -10.63
CA SER A 225 -10.35 18.46 -9.51
C SER A 225 -10.61 19.84 -10.06
N LYS A 226 -11.88 20.25 -10.11
CA LYS A 226 -12.22 21.66 -10.36
C LYS A 226 -11.79 22.38 -9.10
N THR A 227 -10.58 22.93 -9.14
CA THR A 227 -10.09 23.91 -8.18
C THR A 227 -11.21 24.90 -7.87
N ARG A 228 -11.71 24.88 -6.65
CA ARG A 228 -12.49 25.95 -6.05
C ARG A 228 -11.63 26.70 -5.04
#